data_97bcbef2d38ae0afc6bc29c75952e388
#
_entry.id   97bcbef2d38ae0afc6bc29c75952e388
#
_cell.length_a   1.000
_cell.length_b   1.000
_cell.length_c   1.000
_cell.angle_alpha   90.00
_cell.angle_beta   90.00
_cell.angle_gamma   90.00
#
_symmetry.space_group_name_H-M   'P 1'
#
loop_
_entity.id
_entity.type
_entity.pdbx_description
1 polymer ?
#
loop_
_entity_poly.entity_id
_entity_poly.type
_entity_poly.pdbx_seq_one_letter_code
_entity_poly.pdbx_strand_id
1 'polypeptide(L)'
;NKFNGRGLSEIIIQPRFLYLIIAAAFAYAVMSFLMTATPLSMHIMEKMSLDDTGIVLQFHLVAMFLPSLITGHLIKKFGHSNIMYIGVLFYVVTIILSLFQQTFTNYMIALIFLGLGWNFLFISGTSLVVLTYKEEEKFRAQGMNDLIVYSAMALASLSAGILLSL
;
A
#
# COMPACT_ATOMS: atom_id res chain seq x y z
N ASN A 1 -26.67 27.15 -1.48
CA ASN A 1 -25.40 26.87 -2.20
C ASN A 1 -25.66 25.74 -3.19
N LYS A 2 -25.83 26.08 -4.48
CA LYS A 2 -25.87 25.06 -5.54
C LYS A 2 -24.47 24.46 -5.67
N PHE A 3 -24.35 23.18 -5.42
CA PHE A 3 -23.12 22.42 -5.61
C PHE A 3 -22.77 22.45 -7.10
N ASN A 4 -21.64 23.03 -7.46
CA ASN A 4 -21.28 23.33 -8.86
C ASN A 4 -20.29 22.29 -9.45
N GLY A 5 -20.12 21.12 -8.79
CA GLY A 5 -19.23 20.06 -9.24
C GLY A 5 -19.97 18.91 -9.93
N ARG A 6 -19.21 18.04 -10.61
CA ARG A 6 -19.72 16.79 -11.22
C ARG A 6 -20.35 15.87 -10.18
N GLY A 7 -21.31 15.05 -10.61
CA GLY A 7 -21.89 14.00 -9.77
C GLY A 7 -20.83 12.93 -9.41
N LEU A 8 -21.05 12.22 -8.28
CA LEU A 8 -20.12 11.19 -7.84
C LEU A 8 -19.93 10.09 -8.89
N SER A 9 -21.02 9.70 -9.58
CA SER A 9 -20.98 8.73 -10.69
C SER A 9 -20.08 9.19 -11.84
N GLU A 10 -20.12 10.48 -12.19
CA GLU A 10 -19.31 11.03 -13.26
C GLU A 10 -17.81 11.04 -12.91
N ILE A 11 -17.48 11.23 -11.63
CA ILE A 11 -16.11 11.19 -11.14
C ILE A 11 -15.58 9.76 -11.18
N ILE A 12 -16.36 8.79 -10.69
CA ILE A 12 -15.95 7.38 -10.58
C ILE A 12 -15.76 6.74 -11.95
N ILE A 13 -16.63 7.05 -12.91
CA ILE A 13 -16.59 6.44 -14.26
C ILE A 13 -15.37 6.95 -15.08
N GLN A 14 -14.68 8.01 -14.65
CA GLN A 14 -13.46 8.45 -15.34
C GLN A 14 -12.41 7.33 -15.34
N PRO A 15 -11.93 6.86 -16.50
CA PRO A 15 -10.98 5.74 -16.57
C PRO A 15 -9.71 6.01 -15.76
N ARG A 16 -9.22 7.26 -15.78
CA ARG A 16 -8.02 7.64 -15.04
C ARG A 16 -8.22 7.58 -13.53
N PHE A 17 -9.35 8.05 -13.03
CA PHE A 17 -9.70 8.00 -11.61
C PHE A 17 -9.87 6.55 -11.14
N LEU A 18 -10.63 5.75 -11.89
CA LEU A 18 -10.89 4.34 -11.61
C LEU A 18 -9.59 3.53 -11.58
N TYR A 19 -8.71 3.72 -12.58
CA TYR A 19 -7.42 3.05 -12.63
C TYR A 19 -6.56 3.35 -11.39
N LEU A 20 -6.49 4.62 -10.98
CA LEU A 20 -5.68 5.04 -9.83
C LEU A 20 -6.25 4.50 -8.51
N ILE A 21 -7.57 4.48 -8.33
CA ILE A 21 -8.21 3.90 -7.14
C ILE A 21 -7.97 2.39 -7.06
N ILE A 22 -8.12 1.67 -8.17
CA ILE A 22 -7.86 0.22 -8.20
C ILE A 22 -6.40 -0.06 -7.87
N ALA A 23 -5.47 0.70 -8.44
CA ALA A 23 -4.04 0.56 -8.13
C ALA A 23 -3.74 0.84 -6.65
N ALA A 24 -4.34 1.88 -6.07
CA ALA A 24 -4.20 2.19 -4.65
C ALA A 24 -4.81 1.09 -3.77
N ALA A 25 -6.02 0.63 -4.08
CA ALA A 25 -6.70 -0.44 -3.35
C ALA A 25 -5.87 -1.74 -3.37
N PHE A 26 -5.30 -2.09 -4.52
CA PHE A 26 -4.42 -3.26 -4.64
C PHE A 26 -3.14 -3.10 -3.83
N ALA A 27 -2.48 -1.94 -3.89
CA ALA A 27 -1.27 -1.67 -3.12
C ALA A 27 -1.53 -1.78 -1.60
N TYR A 28 -2.64 -1.23 -1.13
CA TYR A 28 -3.04 -1.34 0.28
C TYR A 28 -3.46 -2.75 0.68
N ALA A 29 -4.16 -3.47 -0.19
CA ALA A 29 -4.56 -4.85 0.06
C ALA A 29 -3.34 -5.77 0.24
N VAL A 30 -2.36 -5.69 -0.67
CA VAL A 30 -1.12 -6.48 -0.57
C VAL A 30 -0.35 -6.12 0.70
N MET A 31 -0.18 -4.84 0.99
CA MET A 31 0.51 -4.37 2.20
C MET A 31 -0.21 -4.88 3.47
N SER A 32 -1.52 -4.71 3.56
CA SER A 32 -2.29 -5.11 4.74
C SER A 32 -2.33 -6.63 4.93
N PHE A 33 -2.45 -7.39 3.84
CA PHE A 33 -2.38 -8.85 3.87
C PHE A 33 -1.05 -9.32 4.48
N LEU A 34 0.08 -8.86 3.94
CA LEU A 34 1.41 -9.27 4.39
C LEU A 34 1.72 -8.75 5.80
N MET A 35 1.29 -7.52 6.13
CA MET A 35 1.46 -6.94 7.46
C MET A 35 0.69 -7.72 8.54
N THR A 36 -0.46 -8.32 8.19
CA THR A 36 -1.23 -9.18 9.08
C THR A 36 -0.66 -10.60 9.14
N ALA A 37 -0.27 -11.14 7.98
CA ALA A 37 0.25 -12.51 7.88
C ALA A 37 1.62 -12.68 8.56
N THR A 38 2.51 -11.68 8.45
CA THR A 38 3.89 -11.80 8.94
C THR A 38 3.98 -12.05 10.46
N PRO A 39 3.32 -11.29 11.36
CA PRO A 39 3.39 -11.56 12.79
C PRO A 39 2.86 -12.95 13.16
N LEU A 40 1.79 -13.38 12.50
CA LEU A 40 1.22 -14.71 12.70
C LEU A 40 2.19 -15.80 12.25
N SER A 41 2.79 -15.64 11.08
CA SER A 41 3.77 -16.59 10.56
C SER A 41 5.02 -16.64 11.45
N MET A 42 5.62 -15.50 11.77
CA MET A 42 6.83 -15.44 12.61
C MET A 42 6.61 -16.06 13.98
N HIS A 43 5.55 -15.67 14.68
CA HIS A 43 5.34 -16.07 16.07
C HIS A 43 4.71 -17.46 16.19
N ILE A 44 3.69 -17.77 15.40
CA ILE A 44 2.93 -19.02 15.52
C ILE A 44 3.60 -20.15 14.76
N MET A 45 4.01 -19.93 13.51
CA MET A 45 4.55 -20.99 12.66
C MET A 45 6.05 -21.21 12.91
N GLU A 46 6.85 -20.14 12.90
CA GLU A 46 8.30 -20.21 13.04
C GLU A 46 8.80 -20.14 14.48
N LYS A 47 7.88 -19.95 15.46
CA LYS A 47 8.21 -19.89 16.91
C LYS A 47 9.22 -18.79 17.26
N MET A 48 9.29 -17.73 16.47
CA MET A 48 10.13 -16.57 16.77
C MET A 48 9.59 -15.78 17.97
N SER A 49 10.46 -15.03 18.64
CA SER A 49 10.05 -14.21 19.77
C SER A 49 9.12 -13.05 19.35
N LEU A 50 8.33 -12.54 20.29
CA LEU A 50 7.53 -11.33 20.07
C LEU A 50 8.43 -10.10 19.85
N ASP A 51 9.62 -10.09 20.48
CA ASP A 51 10.60 -9.01 20.30
C ASP A 51 11.14 -9.01 18.87
N ASP A 52 11.51 -10.17 18.31
CA ASP A 52 11.93 -10.29 16.90
C ASP A 52 10.85 -9.80 15.94
N THR A 53 9.61 -10.23 16.19
CA THR A 53 8.46 -9.80 15.41
C THR A 53 8.26 -8.28 15.48
N GLY A 54 8.35 -7.72 16.69
CA GLY A 54 8.27 -6.28 16.93
C GLY A 54 9.34 -5.48 16.19
N ILE A 55 10.59 -5.96 16.18
CA ILE A 55 11.69 -5.34 15.46
C ILE A 55 11.42 -5.31 13.95
N VAL A 56 11.00 -6.43 13.38
CA VAL A 56 10.67 -6.51 11.93
C VAL A 56 9.57 -5.53 11.56
N LEU A 57 8.50 -5.43 12.37
CA LEU A 57 7.42 -4.48 12.14
C LEU A 57 7.87 -3.01 12.26
N GLN A 58 8.74 -2.69 13.23
CA GLN A 58 9.29 -1.34 13.37
C GLN A 58 10.09 -0.93 12.14
N PHE A 59 10.97 -1.79 11.63
CA PHE A 59 11.72 -1.51 10.41
C PHE A 59 10.82 -1.37 9.18
N HIS A 60 9.75 -2.15 9.09
CA HIS A 60 8.73 -1.98 8.06
C HIS A 60 8.09 -0.58 8.12
N LEU A 61 7.66 -0.13 9.30
CA LEU A 61 7.06 1.20 9.48
C LEU A 61 8.06 2.31 9.13
N VAL A 62 9.33 2.17 9.53
CA VAL A 62 10.39 3.12 9.12
C VAL A 62 10.51 3.15 7.59
N ALA A 63 10.52 1.99 6.94
CA ALA A 63 10.58 1.90 5.47
C ALA A 63 9.33 2.45 4.77
N MET A 64 8.16 2.43 5.43
CA MET A 64 6.94 3.07 4.91
C MET A 64 7.02 4.60 4.94
N PHE A 65 7.56 5.20 5.99
CA PHE A 65 7.42 6.63 6.22
C PHE A 65 8.70 7.43 5.96
N LEU A 66 9.87 6.93 6.33
CA LEU A 66 11.13 7.66 6.17
C LEU A 66 11.43 8.08 4.73
N PRO A 67 11.19 7.24 3.70
CA PRO A 67 11.44 7.63 2.31
C PRO A 67 10.56 8.77 1.82
N SER A 68 9.43 9.07 2.48
CA SER A 68 8.55 10.19 2.13
C SER A 68 9.28 11.53 2.07
N LEU A 69 10.36 11.68 2.84
CA LEU A 69 11.20 12.89 2.84
C LEU A 69 11.84 13.16 1.47
N ILE A 70 12.09 12.12 0.69
CA ILE A 70 12.76 12.21 -0.61
C ILE A 70 11.86 11.82 -1.78
N THR A 71 10.80 11.05 -1.55
CA THR A 71 9.92 10.52 -2.61
C THR A 71 9.34 11.64 -3.46
N GLY A 72 8.96 12.78 -2.87
CA GLY A 72 8.50 13.94 -3.63
C GLY A 72 9.55 14.51 -4.60
N HIS A 73 10.83 14.51 -4.23
CA HIS A 73 11.92 14.91 -5.11
C HIS A 73 12.18 13.89 -6.22
N LEU A 74 12.07 12.60 -5.89
CA LEU A 74 12.19 11.52 -6.89
C LEU A 74 11.07 11.60 -7.94
N ILE A 75 9.83 11.88 -7.51
CA ILE A 75 8.70 12.07 -8.41
C ILE A 75 8.93 13.26 -9.34
N LYS A 76 9.44 14.39 -8.83
CA LYS A 76 9.78 15.54 -9.68
C LYS A 76 10.85 15.22 -10.72
N LYS A 77 11.84 14.41 -10.35
CA LYS A 77 12.97 14.07 -11.23
C LYS A 77 12.64 12.98 -12.25
N PHE A 78 11.93 11.95 -11.84
CA PHE A 78 11.72 10.73 -12.62
C PHE A 78 10.28 10.54 -13.11
N GLY A 79 9.33 11.34 -12.60
CA GLY A 79 7.91 11.22 -12.88
C GLY A 79 7.19 10.18 -12.02
N HIS A 80 5.87 10.33 -11.87
CA HIS A 80 5.03 9.47 -11.05
C HIS A 80 5.08 8.00 -11.49
N SER A 81 4.95 7.75 -12.80
CA SER A 81 4.88 6.39 -13.34
C SER A 81 6.14 5.58 -13.04
N ASN A 82 7.33 6.16 -13.21
CA ASN A 82 8.58 5.46 -12.96
C ASN A 82 8.74 5.12 -11.47
N ILE A 83 8.35 6.03 -10.58
CA ILE A 83 8.38 5.75 -9.13
C ILE A 83 7.37 4.66 -8.76
N MET A 84 6.17 4.64 -9.37
CA MET A 84 5.20 3.57 -9.19
C MET A 84 5.74 2.22 -9.69
N TYR A 85 6.43 2.16 -10.85
CA TYR A 85 7.05 0.92 -11.33
C TYR A 85 8.12 0.38 -10.37
N ILE A 86 8.94 1.28 -9.78
CA ILE A 86 9.91 0.89 -8.75
C ILE A 86 9.17 0.34 -7.51
N GLY A 87 8.05 0.96 -7.12
CA GLY A 87 7.22 0.46 -6.02
C GLY A 87 6.66 -0.94 -6.29
N VAL A 88 6.17 -1.19 -7.50
CA VAL A 88 5.72 -2.54 -7.93
C VAL A 88 6.88 -3.53 -7.92
N LEU A 89 8.07 -3.13 -8.39
CA LEU A 89 9.26 -3.99 -8.36
C LEU A 89 9.59 -4.40 -6.92
N PHE A 90 9.52 -3.49 -5.96
CA PHE A 90 9.75 -3.82 -4.55
C PHE A 90 8.71 -4.80 -4.00
N TYR A 91 7.45 -4.72 -4.42
CA TYR A 91 6.43 -5.71 -4.08
C TYR A 91 6.75 -7.09 -4.68
N VAL A 92 7.21 -7.14 -5.93
CA VAL A 92 7.65 -8.39 -6.55
C VAL A 92 8.83 -8.99 -5.79
N VAL A 93 9.82 -8.19 -5.39
CA VAL A 93 10.94 -8.63 -4.56
C VAL A 93 10.45 -9.19 -3.22
N THR A 94 9.50 -8.53 -2.56
CA THR A 94 8.90 -9.03 -1.32
C THR A 94 8.26 -10.41 -1.52
N ILE A 95 7.48 -10.58 -2.59
CA ILE A 95 6.84 -11.88 -2.91
C ILE A 95 7.90 -12.96 -3.17
N ILE A 96 8.93 -12.64 -3.94
CA ILE A 96 10.03 -13.60 -4.20
C ILE A 96 10.71 -14.00 -2.90
N LEU A 97 11.03 -13.04 -2.02
CA LEU A 97 11.65 -13.33 -0.72
C LEU A 97 10.78 -14.20 0.16
N SER A 98 9.46 -14.04 0.13
CA SER A 98 8.54 -14.88 0.92
C SER A 98 8.44 -16.34 0.43
N LEU A 99 9.01 -16.69 -0.74
CA LEU A 99 9.11 -18.06 -1.22
C LEU A 99 10.35 -18.80 -0.71
N PHE A 100 11.32 -18.08 -0.13
CA PHE A 100 12.51 -18.68 0.45
C PHE A 100 12.32 -19.08 1.92
N GLN A 101 13.39 -19.65 2.50
CA GLN A 101 13.37 -20.07 3.91
C GLN A 101 13.01 -18.92 4.85
N GLN A 102 12.05 -19.15 5.73
CA GLN A 102 11.50 -18.16 6.63
C GLN A 102 12.42 -17.94 7.85
N THR A 103 13.44 -17.11 7.66
CA THR A 103 14.36 -16.68 8.72
C THR A 103 14.05 -15.25 9.15
N PHE A 104 14.50 -14.85 10.34
CA PHE A 104 14.38 -13.46 10.82
C PHE A 104 14.90 -12.45 9.78
N THR A 105 16.07 -12.71 9.19
CA THR A 105 16.67 -11.82 8.19
C THR A 105 15.81 -11.74 6.93
N ASN A 106 15.23 -12.85 6.50
CA ASN A 106 14.36 -12.87 5.32
C ASN A 106 13.08 -12.06 5.55
N TYR A 107 12.42 -12.25 6.70
CA TYR A 107 11.26 -11.42 7.07
C TYR A 107 11.63 -9.94 7.13
N MET A 108 12.76 -9.60 7.77
CA MET A 108 13.24 -8.21 7.89
C MET A 108 13.39 -7.57 6.50
N ILE A 109 14.13 -8.21 5.60
CA ILE A 109 14.40 -7.69 4.26
C ILE A 109 13.10 -7.60 3.45
N ALA A 110 12.26 -8.64 3.48
CA ALA A 110 11.00 -8.67 2.76
C ALA A 110 10.06 -7.53 3.19
N LEU A 111 9.94 -7.28 4.50
CA LEU A 111 9.08 -6.22 5.01
C LEU A 111 9.65 -4.81 4.78
N ILE A 112 10.96 -4.64 4.76
CA ILE A 112 11.58 -3.37 4.34
C ILE A 112 11.21 -3.08 2.88
N PHE A 113 11.36 -4.03 1.96
CA PHE A 113 10.95 -3.85 0.57
C PHE A 113 9.45 -3.60 0.42
N LEU A 114 8.62 -4.27 1.22
CA LEU A 114 7.18 -4.03 1.26
C LEU A 114 6.87 -2.57 1.65
N GLY A 115 7.53 -2.06 2.69
CA GLY A 115 7.36 -0.68 3.16
C GLY A 115 7.78 0.35 2.12
N LEU A 116 8.95 0.16 1.50
CA LEU A 116 9.46 1.02 0.42
C LEU A 116 8.52 1.00 -0.79
N GLY A 117 8.06 -0.18 -1.18
CA GLY A 117 7.11 -0.35 -2.29
C GLY A 117 5.80 0.39 -2.04
N TRP A 118 5.24 0.22 -0.84
CA TRP A 118 4.04 0.93 -0.43
C TRP A 118 4.23 2.45 -0.45
N ASN A 119 5.33 2.97 0.09
CA ASN A 119 5.61 4.40 0.08
C ASN A 119 5.60 4.98 -1.34
N PHE A 120 6.30 4.34 -2.28
CA PHE A 120 6.39 4.82 -3.66
C PHE A 120 5.04 4.75 -4.39
N LEU A 121 4.27 3.68 -4.21
CA LEU A 121 2.94 3.52 -4.78
C LEU A 121 1.95 4.51 -4.19
N PHE A 122 1.94 4.66 -2.86
CA PHE A 122 1.02 5.53 -2.15
C PHE A 122 1.22 7.00 -2.49
N ILE A 123 2.45 7.52 -2.36
CA ILE A 123 2.72 8.94 -2.60
C ILE A 123 2.54 9.31 -4.07
N SER A 124 3.01 8.45 -4.98
CA SER A 124 2.81 8.69 -6.41
C SER A 124 1.35 8.58 -6.82
N GLY A 125 0.64 7.57 -6.32
CA GLY A 125 -0.78 7.35 -6.62
C GLY A 125 -1.66 8.48 -6.11
N THR A 126 -1.52 8.85 -4.83
CA THR A 126 -2.31 9.95 -4.23
C THR A 126 -2.06 11.28 -4.91
N SER A 127 -0.82 11.58 -5.31
CA SER A 127 -0.49 12.77 -6.09
C SER A 127 -1.19 12.81 -7.45
N LEU A 128 -1.36 11.66 -8.09
CA LEU A 128 -2.08 11.56 -9.37
C LEU A 128 -3.60 11.64 -9.21
N VAL A 129 -4.15 11.07 -8.14
CA VAL A 129 -5.60 11.14 -7.85
C VAL A 129 -6.06 12.59 -7.72
N VAL A 130 -5.28 13.46 -7.07
CA VAL A 130 -5.59 14.89 -6.92
C VAL A 130 -5.78 15.59 -8.27
N LEU A 131 -5.12 15.13 -9.33
CA LEU A 131 -5.22 15.70 -10.67
C LEU A 131 -6.48 15.24 -11.45
N THR A 132 -7.31 14.38 -10.89
CA THR A 132 -8.50 13.83 -11.57
C THR A 132 -9.80 14.53 -11.22
N TYR A 133 -9.82 15.34 -10.17
CA TYR A 133 -11.00 16.05 -9.70
C TYR A 133 -10.73 17.54 -9.45
N LYS A 134 -11.79 18.35 -9.39
CA LYS A 134 -11.74 19.77 -9.09
C LYS A 134 -11.82 19.98 -7.56
N GLU A 135 -11.45 21.17 -7.10
CA GLU A 135 -11.47 21.50 -5.65
C GLU A 135 -12.87 21.32 -5.04
N GLU A 136 -13.93 21.69 -5.77
CA GLU A 136 -15.33 21.52 -5.32
C GLU A 136 -15.74 20.02 -5.20
N GLU A 137 -15.04 19.12 -5.88
CA GLU A 137 -15.31 17.67 -5.93
C GLU A 137 -14.47 16.89 -4.91
N LYS A 138 -13.45 17.51 -4.30
CA LYS A 138 -12.42 16.91 -3.46
C LYS A 138 -12.97 15.95 -2.41
N PHE A 139 -13.91 16.39 -1.59
CA PHE A 139 -14.44 15.56 -0.51
C PHE A 139 -15.15 14.31 -1.00
N ARG A 140 -15.86 14.40 -2.14
CA ARG A 140 -16.53 13.24 -2.75
C ARG A 140 -15.54 12.28 -3.37
N ALA A 141 -14.57 12.81 -4.12
CA ALA A 141 -13.55 12.01 -4.78
C ALA A 141 -12.65 11.29 -3.76
N GLN A 142 -12.18 12.01 -2.74
CA GLN A 142 -11.36 11.43 -1.68
C GLN A 142 -12.15 10.45 -0.81
N GLY A 143 -13.38 10.79 -0.41
CA GLY A 143 -14.23 9.88 0.35
C GLY A 143 -14.49 8.56 -0.37
N MET A 144 -14.68 8.58 -1.70
CA MET A 144 -14.82 7.35 -2.49
C MET A 144 -13.49 6.59 -2.59
N ASN A 145 -12.37 7.28 -2.82
CA ASN A 145 -11.05 6.66 -2.80
C ASN A 145 -10.81 5.94 -1.47
N ASP A 146 -11.04 6.61 -0.36
CA ASP A 146 -10.79 6.07 0.98
C ASP A 146 -11.71 4.89 1.29
N LEU A 147 -12.99 4.98 0.92
CA LEU A 147 -13.93 3.88 1.09
C LEU A 147 -13.47 2.61 0.37
N ILE A 148 -13.05 2.72 -0.90
CA ILE A 148 -12.59 1.58 -1.71
C ILE A 148 -11.27 1.03 -1.15
N VAL A 149 -10.31 1.91 -0.87
CA VAL A 149 -8.98 1.52 -0.39
C VAL A 149 -9.08 0.83 0.98
N TYR A 150 -9.79 1.42 1.95
CA TYR A 150 -9.90 0.83 3.29
C TYR A 150 -10.78 -0.41 3.32
N SER A 151 -11.78 -0.52 2.44
CA SER A 151 -12.55 -1.76 2.27
C SER A 151 -11.66 -2.89 1.74
N ALA A 152 -10.84 -2.63 0.72
CA ALA A 152 -9.89 -3.60 0.18
C ALA A 152 -8.85 -4.01 1.24
N MET A 153 -8.35 -3.05 2.01
CA MET A 153 -7.42 -3.28 3.13
C MET A 153 -8.04 -4.19 4.20
N ALA A 154 -9.27 -3.91 4.63
CA ALA A 154 -9.95 -4.70 5.64
C ALA A 154 -10.21 -6.14 5.17
N LEU A 155 -10.68 -6.32 3.92
CA LEU A 155 -10.89 -7.64 3.34
C LEU A 155 -9.58 -8.43 3.21
N ALA A 156 -8.49 -7.78 2.81
CA ALA A 156 -7.17 -8.41 2.71
C ALA A 156 -6.66 -8.86 4.09
N SER A 157 -6.78 -8.02 5.11
CA SER A 157 -6.37 -8.36 6.48
C SER A 157 -7.19 -9.53 7.04
N LEU A 158 -8.51 -9.52 6.86
CA LEU A 158 -9.37 -10.63 7.26
C LEU A 158 -9.01 -11.93 6.54
N SER A 159 -8.76 -11.86 5.23
CA SER A 159 -8.37 -13.05 4.44
C SER A 159 -7.02 -13.63 4.89
N ALA A 160 -6.06 -12.79 5.28
CA ALA A 160 -4.78 -13.24 5.84
C ALA A 160 -4.98 -14.04 7.13
N GLY A 161 -5.80 -13.54 8.05
CA GLY A 161 -6.13 -14.25 9.29
C GLY A 161 -6.80 -15.61 9.06
N ILE A 162 -7.77 -15.67 8.13
CA ILE A 162 -8.47 -16.91 7.78
C ILE A 162 -7.52 -17.92 7.15
N LEU A 163 -6.71 -17.52 6.17
CA LEU A 163 -5.77 -18.41 5.48
C LEU A 163 -4.72 -19.02 6.39
N LEU A 164 -4.28 -18.30 7.41
CA LEU A 164 -3.29 -18.80 8.37
C LEU A 164 -3.92 -19.60 9.52
N SER A 165 -5.24 -19.62 9.65
CA SER A 165 -5.97 -20.43 10.63
C SER A 165 -6.39 -21.81 10.10
N LEU A 166 -6.24 -22.05 8.79
CA LEU A 166 -6.51 -23.32 8.13
C LEU A 166 -5.29 -24.24 8.13
#